data_a92a56b57e25c8daec054857c783b1f0
#
_entry.id   a92a56b57e25c8daec054857c783b1f0
#
_cell.length_a   1.000
_cell.length_b   1.000
_cell.length_c   1.000
_cell.angle_alpha   90.00
_cell.angle_beta   90.00
_cell.angle_gamma   90.00
#
_symmetry.space_group_name_H-M   'P 1'
#
loop_
_entity.id
_entity.type
_entity.pdbx_description
1 polymer ?
#
loop_
_entity_poly.entity_id
_entity_poly.type
_entity_poly.pdbx_seq_one_letter_code
_entity_poly.pdbx_strand_id
1 'polypeptide(L)'
;LAGLQRAAEALDCTLHYVLVPNRPLADIVRDRARVVAEARLARIDHTMRLENQGLSEADLAAELDRLTEDYARRGGRRLWDPL
;
A
#
# COMPACT_ATOMS: atom_id res chain seq x y z
N LEU A 1 -15.95 18.64 -4.36
CA LEU A 1 -16.70 18.70 -3.09
C LEU A 1 -17.16 20.11 -2.75
N ALA A 2 -16.40 21.15 -3.12
CA ALA A 2 -16.79 22.54 -2.82
C ALA A 2 -18.15 22.91 -3.45
N GLY A 3 -18.43 22.40 -4.66
CA GLY A 3 -19.72 22.63 -5.32
C GLY A 3 -20.88 21.96 -4.58
N LEU A 4 -20.66 20.74 -4.06
CA LEU A 4 -21.67 20.01 -3.28
C LEU A 4 -21.90 20.67 -1.92
N GLN A 5 -20.87 21.18 -1.29
CA GLN A 5 -20.99 21.92 -0.03
C GLN A 5 -21.79 23.21 -0.20
N ARG A 6 -21.54 23.94 -1.29
CA ARG A 6 -22.30 25.16 -1.62
C ARG A 6 -23.78 24.85 -1.87
N ALA A 7 -24.07 23.75 -2.57
CA ALA A 7 -25.45 23.34 -2.80
C ALA A 7 -26.14 22.97 -1.50
N ALA A 8 -25.46 22.25 -0.61
CA ALA A 8 -25.99 21.89 0.70
C ALA A 8 -26.28 23.14 1.56
N GLU A 9 -25.36 24.10 1.58
CA GLU A 9 -25.51 25.35 2.32
C GLU A 9 -26.70 26.17 1.79
N ALA A 10 -26.86 26.25 0.46
CA ALA A 10 -27.95 26.97 -0.18
C ALA A 10 -29.32 26.35 0.17
N LEU A 11 -29.36 25.05 0.47
CA LEU A 11 -30.58 24.33 0.88
C LEU A 11 -30.74 24.23 2.39
N ASP A 12 -29.90 24.95 3.16
CA ASP A 12 -29.87 24.87 4.62
C ASP A 12 -29.61 23.44 5.12
N CYS A 13 -28.71 22.74 4.44
CA CYS A 13 -28.29 21.38 4.75
C CYS A 13 -26.82 21.33 5.06
N THR A 14 -26.40 20.27 5.74
CA THR A 14 -24.99 19.98 5.98
C THR A 14 -24.58 18.79 5.13
N LEU A 15 -23.46 18.92 4.40
CA LEU A 15 -22.97 17.84 3.58
C LEU A 15 -22.29 16.78 4.45
N HIS A 16 -22.74 15.54 4.33
CA HIS A 16 -22.05 14.38 4.90
C HIS A 16 -21.61 13.45 3.79
N TYR A 17 -20.39 12.95 3.90
CA TYR A 17 -19.88 11.99 2.91
C TYR A 17 -19.01 10.94 3.62
N VAL A 18 -18.97 9.75 3.01
CA VAL A 18 -18.15 8.64 3.47
C VAL A 18 -17.46 8.00 2.26
N LEU A 19 -16.28 7.43 2.51
CA LEU A 19 -15.60 6.63 1.49
C LEU A 19 -16.03 5.18 1.67
N VAL A 20 -16.60 4.62 0.60
CA VAL A 20 -17.01 3.21 0.59
C VAL A 20 -16.03 2.45 -0.31
N PRO A 21 -15.20 1.55 0.26
CA PRO A 21 -14.24 0.81 -0.55
C PRO A 21 -14.94 -0.16 -1.50
N ASN A 22 -14.40 -0.28 -2.70
CA ASN A 22 -14.91 -1.22 -3.70
C ASN A 22 -14.51 -2.67 -3.41
N ARG A 23 -13.56 -2.87 -2.52
CA ARG A 23 -13.06 -4.17 -2.08
C ARG A 23 -12.86 -4.13 -0.56
N PRO A 24 -12.79 -5.30 0.11
CA PRO A 24 -12.45 -5.31 1.54
C PRO A 24 -11.17 -4.53 1.82
N LEU A 25 -11.17 -3.72 2.89
CA LEU A 25 -10.01 -2.91 3.26
C LEU A 25 -8.75 -3.77 3.48
N ALA A 26 -8.91 -4.97 4.04
CA ALA A 26 -7.78 -5.87 4.24
C ALA A 26 -7.09 -6.23 2.93
N ASP A 27 -7.86 -6.43 1.85
CA ASP A 27 -7.30 -6.74 0.53
C ASP A 27 -6.56 -5.54 -0.06
N ILE A 28 -7.11 -4.35 0.10
CA ILE A 28 -6.49 -3.11 -0.37
C ILE A 28 -5.15 -2.88 0.34
N VAL A 29 -5.12 -3.06 1.65
CA VAL A 29 -3.90 -2.92 2.46
C VAL A 29 -2.87 -3.98 2.06
N ARG A 30 -3.30 -5.22 1.86
CA ARG A 30 -2.41 -6.31 1.47
C ARG A 30 -1.79 -6.08 0.09
N ASP A 31 -2.58 -5.62 -0.88
CA ASP A 31 -2.08 -5.31 -2.22
C ASP A 31 -1.04 -4.19 -2.16
N ARG A 32 -1.28 -3.15 -1.37
CA ARG A 32 -0.30 -2.08 -1.20
C ARG A 32 0.95 -2.57 -0.49
N ALA A 33 0.81 -3.41 0.54
CA ALA A 33 1.93 -4.01 1.25
C ALA A 33 2.82 -4.82 0.30
N ARG A 34 2.21 -5.55 -0.64
CA ARG A 34 2.95 -6.29 -1.66
C ARG A 34 3.75 -5.37 -2.58
N VAL A 35 3.17 -4.26 -3.02
CA VAL A 35 3.87 -3.27 -3.86
C VAL A 35 5.09 -2.72 -3.14
N VAL A 36 4.95 -2.36 -1.87
CA VAL A 36 6.05 -1.85 -1.05
C VAL A 36 7.13 -2.93 -0.86
N ALA A 37 6.71 -4.17 -0.58
CA ALA A 37 7.62 -5.29 -0.39
C ALA A 37 8.41 -5.59 -1.68
N GLU A 38 7.75 -5.58 -2.83
CA GLU A 38 8.40 -5.78 -4.13
C GLU A 38 9.46 -4.71 -4.41
N ALA A 39 9.14 -3.45 -4.13
CA ALA A 39 10.08 -2.35 -4.32
C ALA A 39 11.31 -2.50 -3.41
N ARG A 40 11.10 -2.93 -2.16
CA ARG A 40 12.20 -3.14 -1.21
C ARG A 40 13.09 -4.30 -1.64
N LEU A 41 12.50 -5.42 -2.04
CA LEU A 41 13.25 -6.59 -2.49
C LEU A 41 14.06 -6.31 -3.76
N ALA A 42 13.50 -5.54 -4.69
CA ALA A 42 14.21 -5.15 -5.90
C ALA A 42 15.51 -4.40 -5.56
N ARG A 43 15.46 -3.51 -4.57
CA ARG A 43 16.65 -2.78 -4.11
C ARG A 43 17.66 -3.68 -3.42
N ILE A 44 17.21 -4.59 -2.56
CA ILE A 44 18.07 -5.54 -1.85
C ILE A 44 18.73 -6.50 -2.84
N ASP A 45 17.97 -7.08 -3.75
CA ASP A 45 18.49 -8.01 -4.75
C ASP A 45 19.53 -7.33 -5.66
N HIS A 46 19.28 -6.10 -6.05
CA HIS A 46 20.23 -5.32 -6.84
C HIS A 46 21.55 -5.13 -6.09
N THR A 47 21.49 -4.78 -4.81
CA THR A 47 22.68 -4.63 -3.96
C THR A 47 23.44 -5.95 -3.83
N MET A 48 22.72 -7.04 -3.60
CA MET A 48 23.31 -8.38 -3.46
C MET A 48 23.98 -8.85 -4.74
N ARG A 49 23.40 -8.55 -5.90
CA ARG A 49 23.99 -8.87 -7.20
C ARG A 49 25.31 -8.13 -7.43
N LEU A 50 25.36 -6.87 -7.01
CA LEU A 50 26.61 -6.09 -7.07
C LEU A 50 27.69 -6.72 -6.21
N GLU A 51 27.31 -7.35 -5.10
CA GLU A 51 28.21 -8.06 -4.20
C GLU A 51 28.39 -9.54 -4.58
N ASN A 52 27.79 -9.97 -5.70
CA ASN A 52 27.82 -11.35 -6.16
C ASN A 52 27.14 -12.33 -5.18
N GLN A 53 26.07 -11.89 -4.53
CA GLN A 53 25.32 -12.64 -3.50
C GLN A 53 23.81 -12.63 -3.77
N GLY A 54 23.39 -12.71 -5.04
CA GLY A 54 21.97 -12.70 -5.39
C GLY A 54 21.20 -13.86 -4.76
N LEU A 55 19.91 -13.61 -4.46
CA LEU A 55 18.99 -14.63 -3.93
C LEU A 55 18.42 -15.48 -5.07
N SER A 56 18.10 -16.75 -4.77
CA SER A 56 17.36 -17.60 -5.71
C SER A 56 15.92 -17.12 -5.85
N GLU A 57 15.22 -17.55 -6.93
CA GLU A 57 13.82 -17.21 -7.12
C GLU A 57 12.92 -17.70 -5.97
N ALA A 58 13.18 -18.92 -5.48
CA ALA A 58 12.43 -19.47 -4.35
C ALA A 58 12.64 -18.66 -3.08
N ASP A 59 13.87 -18.22 -2.82
CA ASP A 59 14.20 -17.38 -1.67
C ASP A 59 13.54 -16.01 -1.79
N LEU A 60 13.53 -15.43 -2.99
CA LEU A 60 12.87 -14.14 -3.24
C LEU A 60 11.36 -14.24 -3.03
N ALA A 61 10.72 -15.31 -3.50
CA ALA A 61 9.30 -15.50 -3.31
C ALA A 61 8.93 -15.64 -1.82
N ALA A 62 9.70 -16.43 -1.07
CA ALA A 62 9.48 -16.59 0.37
C ALA A 62 9.69 -15.27 1.11
N GLU A 63 10.72 -14.51 0.77
CA GLU A 63 11.00 -13.22 1.39
C GLU A 63 9.94 -12.19 1.05
N LEU A 64 9.43 -12.20 -0.20
CA LEU A 64 8.34 -11.34 -0.61
C LEU A 64 7.09 -11.59 0.23
N ASP A 65 6.71 -12.85 0.41
CA ASP A 65 5.54 -13.21 1.22
C ASP A 65 5.72 -12.76 2.68
N ARG A 66 6.91 -12.98 3.24
CA ARG A 66 7.22 -12.55 4.61
C ARG A 66 7.12 -11.05 4.78
N LEU A 67 7.70 -10.28 3.85
CA LEU A 67 7.66 -8.82 3.89
C LEU A 67 6.25 -8.28 3.68
N THR A 68 5.49 -8.89 2.77
CA THR A 68 4.10 -8.49 2.52
C THR A 68 3.26 -8.64 3.79
N GLU A 69 3.37 -9.78 4.49
CA GLU A 69 2.67 -10.00 5.74
C GLU A 69 3.11 -9.02 6.83
N ASP A 70 4.41 -8.75 6.92
CA ASP A 70 4.95 -7.82 7.91
C ASP A 70 4.43 -6.39 7.67
N TYR A 71 4.48 -5.90 6.43
CA TYR A 71 3.96 -4.58 6.09
C TYR A 71 2.45 -4.48 6.27
N ALA A 72 1.70 -5.52 5.92
CA ALA A 72 0.26 -5.54 6.12
C ALA A 72 -0.12 -5.46 7.60
N ARG A 73 0.63 -6.15 8.47
CA ARG A 73 0.40 -6.12 9.91
C ARG A 73 0.76 -4.76 10.52
N ARG A 74 1.88 -4.19 10.13
CA ARG A 74 2.32 -2.88 10.63
C ARG A 74 1.43 -1.78 10.11
N GLY A 75 1.03 -1.87 8.84
CA GLY A 75 0.16 -0.90 8.20
C GLY A 75 0.62 0.53 8.39
N GLY A 76 -0.34 1.40 8.64
CA GLY A 76 -0.08 2.77 9.01
C GLY A 76 0.25 3.68 7.83
N ARG A 77 0.61 4.91 8.18
CA ARG A 77 0.82 5.99 7.22
C ARG A 77 1.93 5.70 6.22
N ARG A 78 3.02 5.09 6.68
CA ARG A 78 4.20 4.83 5.85
C ARG A 78 3.93 3.88 4.68
N LEU A 79 2.95 3.00 4.82
CA LEU A 79 2.58 2.08 3.76
C LEU A 79 2.15 2.82 2.49
N TRP A 80 1.56 3.99 2.64
CA TRP A 80 0.99 4.80 1.56
C TRP A 80 1.92 5.91 1.09
N ASP A 81 3.10 6.03 1.66
CA ASP A 81 4.09 7.00 1.22
C ASP A 81 4.62 6.64 -0.17
N PRO A 82 5.06 7.63 -0.98
CA PRO A 82 5.69 7.37 -2.27
C PRO A 82 6.90 6.44 -2.14
N LEU A 83 7.04 5.55 -3.10
CA LEU A 83 8.18 4.62 -3.17
C LEU A 83 9.48 5.31 -3.67
#